data_9597e4dd4f2c56c5bd85bd1299622721
#
_entry.id   9597e4dd4f2c56c5bd85bd1299622721
#
_cell.length_a   1.000
_cell.length_b   1.000
_cell.length_c   1.000
_cell.angle_alpha   90.00
_cell.angle_beta   90.00
_cell.angle_gamma   90.00
#
_symmetry.space_group_name_H-M   'P 1'
#
loop_
_entity.id
_entity.type
_entity.pdbx_description
1 polymer ?
#
loop_
_entity_poly.entity_id
_entity_poly.type
_entity_poly.pdbx_seq_one_letter_code
_entity_poly.pdbx_strand_id
1 'polypeptide(L)'
;MLTIDRMKQALRDAQVGIEEQKDTLTDLDRAIGDGDHGINMSRGFDAVSTILDEDYDSLGTLSKKVGMTLMSKVGGAAGPLYGSAFVKMATKFGDATEADFALLKEALQEGSNSIKARGKSEVGQKTMVDVWDPFLEQVQQGEDYKQKLDELVQKTEDMVATKGRASYFGENSRGTVDPGALSSSILLAAIMKEVD
;
A
#
# COMPACT_ATOMS: atom_id res chain seq x y z
N MET A 1 17.74 -5.20 8.69
CA MET A 1 17.63 -6.14 7.53
C MET A 1 16.23 -6.74 7.49
N LEU A 2 15.54 -6.64 6.36
CA LEU A 2 14.25 -7.29 6.11
C LEU A 2 14.50 -8.73 5.63
N THR A 3 14.16 -9.71 6.43
CA THR A 3 14.20 -11.14 6.05
C THR A 3 12.83 -11.59 5.53
N ILE A 4 12.74 -12.82 4.97
CA ILE A 4 11.47 -13.41 4.55
C ILE A 4 10.49 -13.46 5.73
N ASP A 5 10.94 -13.88 6.92
CA ASP A 5 10.07 -13.96 8.10
C ASP A 5 9.60 -12.59 8.58
N ARG A 6 10.47 -11.58 8.54
CA ARG A 6 10.09 -10.19 8.85
C ARG A 6 9.10 -9.64 7.84
N MET A 7 9.26 -9.91 6.54
CA MET A 7 8.27 -9.52 5.53
C MET A 7 6.92 -10.23 5.76
N LYS A 8 6.92 -11.52 6.12
CA LYS A 8 5.70 -12.22 6.53
C LYS A 8 5.04 -11.56 7.74
N GLN A 9 5.84 -11.15 8.74
CA GLN A 9 5.31 -10.43 9.91
C GLN A 9 4.74 -9.07 9.54
N ALA A 10 5.42 -8.29 8.71
CA ALA A 10 4.90 -7.03 8.18
C ALA A 10 3.53 -7.20 7.49
N LEU A 11 3.38 -8.26 6.71
CA LEU A 11 2.11 -8.55 6.01
C LEU A 11 0.99 -8.98 6.98
N ARG A 12 1.32 -9.70 8.07
CA ARG A 12 0.36 -9.98 9.15
C ARG A 12 -0.04 -8.70 9.89
N ASP A 13 0.92 -7.85 10.22
CA ASP A 13 0.65 -6.57 10.88
C ASP A 13 -0.20 -5.65 9.98
N ALA A 14 0.06 -5.65 8.67
CA ALA A 14 -0.76 -4.93 7.71
C ALA A 14 -2.20 -5.47 7.64
N GLN A 15 -2.39 -6.79 7.67
CA GLN A 15 -3.72 -7.41 7.72
C GLN A 15 -4.48 -6.99 8.98
N VAL A 16 -3.83 -7.02 10.15
CA VAL A 16 -4.45 -6.56 11.41
C VAL A 16 -4.82 -5.08 11.33
N GLY A 17 -3.91 -4.22 10.88
CA GLY A 17 -4.17 -2.78 10.76
C GLY A 17 -5.29 -2.44 9.77
N ILE A 18 -5.39 -3.18 8.66
CA ILE A 18 -6.48 -3.02 7.69
C ILE A 18 -7.82 -3.48 8.28
N GLU A 19 -7.84 -4.60 9.03
CA GLU A 19 -9.08 -5.07 9.67
C GLU A 19 -9.54 -4.10 10.76
N GLU A 20 -8.64 -3.56 11.58
CA GLU A 20 -8.95 -2.53 12.58
C GLU A 20 -9.49 -1.24 11.96
N GLN A 21 -9.04 -0.87 10.77
CA GLN A 21 -9.46 0.35 10.05
C GLN A 21 -10.50 0.08 8.95
N LYS A 22 -11.04 -1.12 8.85
CA LYS A 22 -11.97 -1.52 7.79
C LYS A 22 -13.18 -0.62 7.66
N ASP A 23 -13.84 -0.32 8.77
CA ASP A 23 -15.02 0.53 8.77
C ASP A 23 -14.65 1.97 8.39
N THR A 24 -13.54 2.49 8.92
CA THR A 24 -13.01 3.82 8.56
C THR A 24 -12.71 3.91 7.06
N LEU A 25 -12.00 2.93 6.51
CA LEU A 25 -11.67 2.87 5.08
C LEU A 25 -12.94 2.80 4.21
N THR A 26 -13.95 2.06 4.67
CA THR A 26 -15.24 1.94 3.99
C THR A 26 -16.02 3.25 4.03
N ASP A 27 -16.04 3.94 5.17
CA ASP A 27 -16.75 5.21 5.33
C ASP A 27 -16.10 6.35 4.55
N LEU A 28 -14.75 6.42 4.52
CA LEU A 28 -14.01 7.36 3.67
C LEU A 28 -14.34 7.13 2.19
N ASP A 29 -14.34 5.88 1.75
CA ASP A 29 -14.66 5.53 0.37
C ASP A 29 -16.14 5.77 0.04
N ARG A 30 -17.06 5.61 1.00
CA ARG A 30 -18.49 5.93 0.82
C ARG A 30 -18.69 7.42 0.58
N ALA A 31 -17.89 8.27 1.18
CA ALA A 31 -18.00 9.72 1.02
C ALA A 31 -17.54 10.21 -0.37
N ILE A 32 -16.57 9.55 -0.99
CA ILE A 32 -15.94 9.98 -2.26
C ILE A 32 -15.76 8.85 -3.29
N GLY A 33 -16.44 7.73 -3.11
CA GLY A 33 -16.33 6.54 -3.97
C GLY A 33 -17.58 5.69 -3.96
N ASP A 34 -17.42 4.38 -3.92
CA ASP A 34 -18.52 3.40 -3.91
C ASP A 34 -18.67 2.64 -2.56
N GLY A 35 -17.84 2.97 -1.58
CA GLY A 35 -17.97 2.47 -0.20
C GLY A 35 -17.55 1.01 -0.03
N ASP A 36 -16.63 0.51 -0.82
CA ASP A 36 -16.20 -0.89 -0.75
C ASP A 36 -14.71 -1.09 -0.44
N HIS A 37 -13.92 -0.01 -0.32
CA HIS A 37 -12.46 -0.09 -0.19
C HIS A 37 -12.02 -0.89 1.04
N GLY A 38 -12.58 -0.60 2.22
CA GLY A 38 -12.22 -1.32 3.46
C GLY A 38 -12.58 -2.80 3.38
N ILE A 39 -13.75 -3.14 2.84
CA ILE A 39 -14.20 -4.52 2.66
C ILE A 39 -13.29 -5.27 1.68
N ASN A 40 -12.94 -4.64 0.57
CA ASN A 40 -12.07 -5.23 -0.44
C ASN A 40 -10.64 -5.45 0.07
N MET A 41 -10.09 -4.47 0.79
CA MET A 41 -8.75 -4.57 1.38
C MET A 41 -8.69 -5.65 2.46
N SER A 42 -9.65 -5.69 3.39
CA SER A 42 -9.77 -6.74 4.42
C SER A 42 -9.79 -8.13 3.77
N ARG A 43 -10.68 -8.37 2.81
CA ARG A 43 -10.76 -9.66 2.09
C ARG A 43 -9.44 -10.04 1.41
N GLY A 44 -8.77 -9.06 0.79
CA GLY A 44 -7.49 -9.30 0.11
C GLY A 44 -6.37 -9.66 1.07
N PHE A 45 -6.24 -8.95 2.18
CA PHE A 45 -5.20 -9.22 3.19
C PHE A 45 -5.50 -10.46 4.03
N ASP A 46 -6.77 -10.83 4.24
CA ASP A 46 -7.14 -12.14 4.79
C ASP A 46 -6.64 -13.27 3.88
N ALA A 47 -6.81 -13.14 2.57
CA ALA A 47 -6.28 -14.12 1.63
C ALA A 47 -4.74 -14.14 1.60
N VAL A 48 -4.09 -13.00 1.75
CA VAL A 48 -2.62 -12.93 1.90
C VAL A 48 -2.20 -13.67 3.15
N SER A 49 -2.87 -13.49 4.29
CA SER A 49 -2.49 -14.16 5.54
C SER A 49 -2.46 -15.69 5.40
N THR A 50 -3.33 -16.28 4.58
CA THR A 50 -3.39 -17.73 4.37
C THR A 50 -2.18 -18.31 3.63
N ILE A 51 -1.47 -17.50 2.85
CA ILE A 51 -0.30 -17.95 2.10
C ILE A 51 1.02 -17.71 2.86
N LEU A 52 0.99 -16.98 3.98
CA LEU A 52 2.22 -16.63 4.72
C LEU A 52 2.82 -17.82 5.49
N ASP A 53 2.09 -18.91 5.66
CA ASP A 53 2.58 -20.14 6.28
C ASP A 53 3.31 -21.06 5.28
N GLU A 54 3.23 -20.77 3.97
CA GLU A 54 4.00 -21.47 2.94
C GLU A 54 5.50 -21.14 3.05
N ASP A 55 6.36 -22.06 2.58
CA ASP A 55 7.80 -21.83 2.47
C ASP A 55 8.12 -21.00 1.21
N TYR A 56 9.06 -20.09 1.34
CA TYR A 56 9.52 -19.23 0.24
C TYR A 56 11.04 -19.19 0.19
N ASP A 57 11.59 -19.34 -1.01
CA ASP A 57 13.03 -19.34 -1.23
C ASP A 57 13.65 -17.95 -1.23
N SER A 58 12.83 -16.90 -1.47
CA SER A 58 13.31 -15.52 -1.55
C SER A 58 12.21 -14.49 -1.24
N LEU A 59 12.61 -13.24 -0.96
CA LEU A 59 11.71 -12.10 -0.88
C LEU A 59 10.94 -11.88 -2.20
N GLY A 60 11.59 -12.18 -3.33
CA GLY A 60 10.96 -12.09 -4.64
C GLY A 60 9.82 -13.11 -4.81
N THR A 61 10.03 -14.38 -4.45
CA THR A 61 8.99 -15.41 -4.55
C THR A 61 7.80 -15.11 -3.65
N LEU A 62 8.05 -14.68 -2.40
CA LEU A 62 7.01 -14.23 -1.48
C LEU A 62 6.23 -13.03 -2.05
N SER A 63 6.94 -11.96 -2.44
CA SER A 63 6.30 -10.74 -2.96
C SER A 63 5.48 -11.02 -4.23
N LYS A 64 5.95 -11.88 -5.12
CA LYS A 64 5.20 -12.30 -6.31
C LYS A 64 3.90 -13.00 -5.95
N LYS A 65 3.95 -13.94 -5.00
CA LYS A 65 2.76 -14.66 -4.52
C LYS A 65 1.75 -13.71 -3.89
N VAL A 66 2.22 -12.79 -3.04
CA VAL A 66 1.39 -11.73 -2.44
C VAL A 66 0.73 -10.87 -3.53
N GLY A 67 1.49 -10.39 -4.50
CA GLY A 67 0.96 -9.59 -5.60
C GLY A 67 -0.14 -10.29 -6.39
N MET A 68 0.06 -11.56 -6.73
CA MET A 68 -0.94 -12.37 -7.44
C MET A 68 -2.21 -12.60 -6.58
N THR A 69 -2.04 -12.81 -5.28
CA THR A 69 -3.15 -12.97 -4.33
C THR A 69 -3.97 -11.68 -4.24
N LEU A 70 -3.31 -10.53 -4.08
CA LEU A 70 -3.99 -9.23 -4.03
C LEU A 70 -4.75 -8.92 -5.34
N MET A 71 -4.15 -9.17 -6.51
CA MET A 71 -4.83 -9.00 -7.79
C MET A 71 -6.10 -9.84 -7.91
N SER A 72 -6.09 -11.04 -7.33
CA SER A 72 -7.21 -11.98 -7.41
C SER A 72 -8.30 -11.74 -6.37
N LYS A 73 -7.95 -11.20 -5.19
CA LYS A 73 -8.81 -11.18 -4.01
C LYS A 73 -9.26 -9.79 -3.58
N VAL A 74 -8.47 -8.75 -3.84
CA VAL A 74 -8.89 -7.36 -3.63
C VAL A 74 -9.75 -6.92 -4.81
N GLY A 75 -10.94 -6.44 -4.52
CA GLY A 75 -11.85 -5.89 -5.53
C GLY A 75 -11.47 -4.48 -5.96
N GLY A 76 -12.21 -3.96 -6.94
CA GLY A 76 -12.05 -2.58 -7.40
C GLY A 76 -10.69 -2.28 -8.04
N ALA A 77 -10.30 -1.02 -8.03
CA ALA A 77 -9.01 -0.58 -8.58
C ALA A 77 -7.83 -0.95 -7.67
N ALA A 78 -8.05 -1.09 -6.36
CA ALA A 78 -7.00 -1.37 -5.37
C ALA A 78 -6.28 -2.71 -5.64
N GLY A 79 -6.99 -3.75 -6.02
CA GLY A 79 -6.41 -5.07 -6.32
C GLY A 79 -5.32 -5.01 -7.38
N PRO A 80 -5.62 -4.54 -8.59
CA PRO A 80 -4.62 -4.35 -9.63
C PRO A 80 -3.47 -3.41 -9.23
N LEU A 81 -3.72 -2.37 -8.46
CA LEU A 81 -2.68 -1.40 -8.04
C LEU A 81 -1.72 -2.02 -7.02
N TYR A 82 -2.21 -2.49 -5.89
CA TYR A 82 -1.38 -3.15 -4.88
C TYR A 82 -0.72 -4.43 -5.41
N GLY A 83 -1.48 -5.23 -6.15
CA GLY A 83 -0.95 -6.46 -6.72
C GLY A 83 0.19 -6.22 -7.69
N SER A 84 0.08 -5.24 -8.59
CA SER A 84 1.17 -4.89 -9.51
C SER A 84 2.38 -4.30 -8.81
N ALA A 85 2.17 -3.54 -7.71
CA ALA A 85 3.25 -3.04 -6.88
C ALA A 85 4.09 -4.19 -6.32
N PHE A 86 3.46 -5.17 -5.67
CA PHE A 86 4.16 -6.34 -5.13
C PHE A 86 4.85 -7.18 -6.20
N VAL A 87 4.27 -7.32 -7.40
CA VAL A 87 4.93 -8.02 -8.52
C VAL A 87 6.19 -7.28 -8.99
N LYS A 88 6.19 -5.94 -8.99
CA LYS A 88 7.37 -5.15 -9.33
C LYS A 88 8.42 -5.18 -8.22
N MET A 89 8.00 -5.10 -6.96
CA MET A 89 8.88 -5.33 -5.81
C MET A 89 9.55 -6.71 -5.90
N ALA A 90 8.79 -7.75 -6.27
CA ALA A 90 9.32 -9.10 -6.48
C ALA A 90 10.44 -9.15 -7.51
N THR A 91 10.28 -8.44 -8.63
CA THR A 91 11.31 -8.34 -9.67
C THR A 91 12.59 -7.68 -9.13
N LYS A 92 12.44 -6.68 -8.27
CA LYS A 92 13.59 -5.97 -7.68
C LYS A 92 14.29 -6.80 -6.61
N PHE A 93 13.55 -7.51 -5.77
CA PHE A 93 14.13 -8.42 -4.78
C PHE A 93 14.82 -9.64 -5.41
N GLY A 94 14.30 -10.16 -6.53
CA GLY A 94 14.85 -11.35 -7.19
C GLY A 94 14.98 -12.52 -6.23
N ASP A 95 16.16 -13.12 -6.19
CA ASP A 95 16.48 -14.28 -5.34
C ASP A 95 17.02 -13.88 -3.95
N ALA A 96 16.96 -12.59 -3.57
CA ALA A 96 17.43 -12.14 -2.27
C ALA A 96 16.58 -12.74 -1.13
N THR A 97 17.26 -13.34 -0.14
CA THR A 97 16.62 -13.88 1.07
C THR A 97 16.47 -12.83 2.16
N GLU A 98 17.23 -11.74 2.05
CA GLU A 98 17.17 -10.57 2.93
C GLU A 98 17.44 -9.30 2.13
N ALA A 99 16.94 -8.17 2.62
CA ALA A 99 17.15 -6.85 2.04
C ALA A 99 17.59 -5.86 3.11
N ASP A 100 18.60 -5.06 2.80
CA ASP A 100 18.89 -3.86 3.57
C ASP A 100 17.88 -2.75 3.26
N PHE A 101 18.01 -1.62 3.96
CA PHE A 101 17.12 -0.48 3.76
C PHE A 101 17.18 0.07 2.31
N ALA A 102 18.36 0.04 1.69
CA ALA A 102 18.52 0.55 0.33
C ALA A 102 17.77 -0.33 -0.69
N LEU A 103 17.97 -1.65 -0.64
CA LEU A 103 17.25 -2.58 -1.52
C LEU A 103 15.74 -2.55 -1.29
N LEU A 104 15.30 -2.46 -0.02
CA LEU A 104 13.88 -2.30 0.29
C LEU A 104 13.31 -1.02 -0.32
N LYS A 105 13.99 0.11 -0.13
CA LYS A 105 13.56 1.40 -0.69
C LYS A 105 13.46 1.36 -2.22
N GLU A 106 14.45 0.75 -2.90
CA GLU A 106 14.41 0.54 -4.34
C GLU A 106 13.23 -0.37 -4.77
N ALA A 107 12.97 -1.44 -4.03
CA ALA A 107 11.83 -2.32 -4.32
C ALA A 107 10.49 -1.59 -4.15
N LEU A 108 10.32 -0.84 -3.06
CA LEU A 108 9.13 -0.01 -2.83
C LEU A 108 8.98 1.06 -3.93
N GLN A 109 10.08 1.65 -4.41
CA GLN A 109 10.04 2.63 -5.51
C GLN A 109 9.55 1.99 -6.81
N GLU A 110 9.98 0.76 -7.14
CA GLU A 110 9.44 0.02 -8.28
C GLU A 110 7.95 -0.29 -8.10
N GLY A 111 7.52 -0.56 -6.88
CA GLY A 111 6.10 -0.68 -6.52
C GLY A 111 5.32 0.61 -6.80
N SER A 112 5.82 1.75 -6.33
CA SER A 112 5.22 3.07 -6.56
C SER A 112 5.14 3.40 -8.06
N ASN A 113 6.22 3.18 -8.79
CA ASN A 113 6.26 3.38 -10.25
C ASN A 113 5.18 2.55 -10.96
N SER A 114 4.95 1.32 -10.49
CA SER A 114 3.90 0.45 -11.04
C SER A 114 2.49 0.98 -10.74
N ILE A 115 2.26 1.49 -9.53
CA ILE A 115 0.98 2.11 -9.15
C ILE A 115 0.70 3.32 -10.05
N LYS A 116 1.68 4.21 -10.22
CA LYS A 116 1.59 5.39 -11.08
C LYS A 116 1.26 5.02 -12.53
N ALA A 117 2.02 4.10 -13.10
CA ALA A 117 1.84 3.65 -14.48
C ALA A 117 0.47 3.02 -14.70
N ARG A 118 0.04 2.14 -13.79
CA ARG A 118 -1.23 1.41 -13.91
C ARG A 118 -2.44 2.28 -13.62
N GLY A 119 -2.36 3.12 -12.59
CA GLY A 119 -3.41 4.09 -12.22
C GLY A 119 -3.42 5.33 -13.12
N LYS A 120 -2.38 5.54 -13.92
CA LYS A 120 -2.16 6.77 -14.69
C LYS A 120 -2.30 8.01 -13.80
N SER A 121 -1.71 7.95 -12.62
CA SER A 121 -1.82 8.98 -11.59
C SER A 121 -0.44 9.50 -11.18
N GLU A 122 -0.43 10.73 -10.71
CA GLU A 122 0.73 11.45 -10.22
C GLU A 122 0.43 12.06 -8.85
N VAL A 123 1.46 12.51 -8.15
CA VAL A 123 1.33 13.28 -6.91
C VAL A 123 0.47 14.53 -7.13
N GLY A 124 -0.38 14.85 -6.19
CA GLY A 124 -1.32 15.99 -6.25
C GLY A 124 -2.70 15.64 -6.80
N GLN A 125 -2.98 14.38 -7.12
CA GLN A 125 -4.24 13.96 -7.74
C GLN A 125 -5.22 13.28 -6.74
N LYS A 126 -4.87 13.27 -5.45
CA LYS A 126 -5.64 12.64 -4.37
C LYS A 126 -5.83 11.15 -4.58
N THR A 127 -4.73 10.42 -4.53
CA THR A 127 -4.67 8.97 -4.65
C THR A 127 -3.63 8.39 -3.69
N MET A 128 -3.50 7.07 -3.64
CA MET A 128 -2.42 6.40 -2.89
C MET A 128 -1.02 6.87 -3.29
N VAL A 129 -0.83 7.40 -4.51
CA VAL A 129 0.46 7.94 -4.99
C VAL A 129 0.91 9.12 -4.14
N ASP A 130 -0.03 9.91 -3.58
CA ASP A 130 0.24 11.03 -2.69
C ASP A 130 0.86 10.62 -1.34
N VAL A 131 0.84 9.33 -1.04
CA VAL A 131 1.58 8.75 0.10
C VAL A 131 2.84 8.03 -0.37
N TRP A 132 2.75 7.14 -1.35
CA TRP A 132 3.89 6.31 -1.78
C TRP A 132 5.10 7.13 -2.22
N ASP A 133 4.95 8.01 -3.23
CA ASP A 133 6.07 8.77 -3.78
C ASP A 133 6.71 9.72 -2.77
N PRO A 134 5.96 10.65 -2.13
CA PRO A 134 6.56 11.58 -1.18
C PRO A 134 7.16 10.89 0.06
N PHE A 135 6.58 9.77 0.50
CA PHE A 135 7.15 9.00 1.59
C PHE A 135 8.52 8.42 1.21
N LEU A 136 8.62 7.78 0.05
CA LEU A 136 9.87 7.18 -0.41
C LEU A 136 10.97 8.20 -0.72
N GLU A 137 10.59 9.40 -1.14
CA GLU A 137 11.56 10.51 -1.30
C GLU A 137 12.15 10.96 0.04
N GLN A 138 11.35 10.98 1.11
CA GLN A 138 11.68 11.60 2.39
C GLN A 138 12.18 10.61 3.45
N VAL A 139 11.80 9.32 3.37
CA VAL A 139 12.12 8.35 4.41
C VAL A 139 13.60 8.01 4.45
N GLN A 140 14.17 8.01 5.67
CA GLN A 140 15.52 7.56 5.97
C GLN A 140 15.47 6.49 7.05
N GLN A 141 16.50 5.65 7.12
CA GLN A 141 16.58 4.61 8.12
C GLN A 141 16.68 5.22 9.54
N GLY A 142 15.88 4.71 10.47
CA GLY A 142 15.88 5.16 11.86
C GLY A 142 15.10 6.47 12.12
N GLU A 143 14.34 6.98 11.13
CA GLU A 143 13.46 8.14 11.33
C GLU A 143 12.04 7.75 11.75
N ASP A 144 11.30 8.70 12.30
CA ASP A 144 9.88 8.52 12.62
C ASP A 144 9.03 8.50 11.33
N TYR A 145 8.92 7.30 10.75
CA TYR A 145 8.13 7.06 9.55
C TYR A 145 6.62 7.20 9.78
N LYS A 146 6.14 7.00 11.02
CA LYS A 146 4.70 7.06 11.33
C LYS A 146 4.18 8.48 11.20
N GLN A 147 4.86 9.44 11.83
CA GLN A 147 4.47 10.84 11.70
C GLN A 147 4.47 11.29 10.23
N LYS A 148 5.48 10.90 9.44
CA LYS A 148 5.53 11.22 8.01
C LYS A 148 4.35 10.65 7.23
N LEU A 149 4.00 9.40 7.48
CA LEU A 149 2.86 8.74 6.83
C LEU A 149 1.54 9.42 7.21
N ASP A 150 1.33 9.74 8.48
CA ASP A 150 0.13 10.42 8.97
C ASP A 150 -0.01 11.82 8.33
N GLU A 151 1.07 12.59 8.25
CA GLU A 151 1.07 13.91 7.59
C GLU A 151 0.72 13.82 6.11
N LEU A 152 1.25 12.81 5.39
CA LEU A 152 0.95 12.60 3.97
C LEU A 152 -0.50 12.19 3.74
N VAL A 153 -1.04 11.31 4.59
CA VAL A 153 -2.45 10.92 4.56
C VAL A 153 -3.35 12.14 4.79
N GLN A 154 -3.07 12.94 5.83
CA GLN A 154 -3.86 14.13 6.15
C GLN A 154 -3.84 15.19 5.03
N LYS A 155 -2.73 15.37 4.33
CA LYS A 155 -2.65 16.27 3.17
C LYS A 155 -3.67 15.95 2.08
N THR A 156 -4.08 14.69 1.94
CA THR A 156 -5.07 14.31 0.93
C THR A 156 -6.48 14.86 1.24
N GLU A 157 -6.77 15.22 2.49
CA GLU A 157 -8.06 15.79 2.89
C GLU A 157 -8.36 17.10 2.15
N ASP A 158 -7.36 17.98 2.02
CA ASP A 158 -7.52 19.29 1.38
C ASP A 158 -7.44 19.24 -0.15
N MET A 159 -7.07 18.09 -0.72
CA MET A 159 -6.95 17.93 -2.18
C MET A 159 -8.32 17.74 -2.83
N VAL A 160 -8.43 18.19 -4.09
CA VAL A 160 -9.52 17.82 -5.00
C VAL A 160 -9.08 16.64 -5.84
N ALA A 161 -9.87 15.58 -5.85
CA ALA A 161 -9.56 14.40 -6.62
C ALA A 161 -9.69 14.65 -8.13
N THR A 162 -8.66 14.29 -8.88
CA THR A 162 -8.63 14.35 -10.35
C THR A 162 -8.44 12.98 -10.99
N LYS A 163 -8.30 11.93 -10.17
CA LYS A 163 -8.16 10.54 -10.59
C LYS A 163 -9.02 9.60 -9.73
N GLY A 164 -9.23 8.40 -10.24
CA GLY A 164 -10.04 7.39 -9.58
C GLY A 164 -11.51 7.77 -9.49
N ARG A 165 -12.27 7.03 -8.66
CA ARG A 165 -13.71 7.28 -8.47
C ARG A 165 -13.99 8.62 -7.79
N ALA A 166 -13.13 9.04 -6.88
CA ALA A 166 -13.26 10.32 -6.17
C ALA A 166 -13.29 11.52 -7.12
N SER A 167 -12.71 11.41 -8.32
CA SER A 167 -12.73 12.49 -9.32
C SER A 167 -14.12 12.84 -9.83
N TYR A 168 -15.08 11.91 -9.76
CA TYR A 168 -16.47 12.18 -10.11
C TYR A 168 -17.19 13.13 -9.15
N PHE A 169 -16.64 13.30 -7.95
CA PHE A 169 -17.18 14.22 -6.94
C PHE A 169 -16.64 15.64 -7.09
N GLY A 170 -15.59 15.87 -7.91
CA GLY A 170 -14.99 17.19 -8.11
C GLY A 170 -14.63 17.87 -6.78
N GLU A 171 -15.04 19.12 -6.57
CA GLU A 171 -14.80 19.87 -5.32
C GLU A 171 -15.40 19.19 -4.07
N ASN A 172 -16.44 18.39 -4.22
CA ASN A 172 -17.02 17.64 -3.11
C ASN A 172 -16.15 16.49 -2.61
N SER A 173 -15.06 16.18 -3.30
CA SER A 173 -14.03 15.25 -2.81
C SER A 173 -13.12 15.85 -1.75
N ARG A 174 -13.09 17.18 -1.61
CA ARG A 174 -12.35 17.90 -0.58
C ARG A 174 -13.01 17.69 0.80
N GLY A 175 -12.19 17.68 1.85
CA GLY A 175 -12.68 17.48 3.24
C GLY A 175 -12.81 16.01 3.64
N THR A 176 -12.37 15.09 2.80
CA THR A 176 -12.31 13.65 3.10
C THR A 176 -10.92 13.13 2.76
N VAL A 177 -10.30 12.39 3.65
CA VAL A 177 -9.02 11.70 3.39
C VAL A 177 -9.20 10.65 2.29
N ASP A 178 -8.22 10.51 1.41
CA ASP A 178 -8.26 9.45 0.39
C ASP A 178 -8.12 8.06 1.03
N PRO A 179 -9.09 7.13 0.81
CA PRO A 179 -9.03 5.79 1.42
C PRO A 179 -7.81 4.98 0.97
N GLY A 180 -7.36 5.16 -0.29
CA GLY A 180 -6.15 4.52 -0.80
C GLY A 180 -4.88 5.05 -0.15
N ALA A 181 -4.84 6.34 0.20
CA ALA A 181 -3.76 6.94 0.97
C ALA A 181 -3.68 6.32 2.38
N LEU A 182 -4.81 6.19 3.08
CA LEU A 182 -4.85 5.59 4.41
C LEU A 182 -4.45 4.11 4.37
N SER A 183 -5.00 3.30 3.47
CA SER A 183 -4.60 1.89 3.36
C SER A 183 -3.13 1.70 2.99
N SER A 184 -2.57 2.62 2.18
CA SER A 184 -1.14 2.63 1.84
C SER A 184 -0.26 2.95 3.05
N SER A 185 -0.66 3.90 3.90
CA SER A 185 0.09 4.22 5.12
C SER A 185 0.15 3.02 6.09
N ILE A 186 -0.95 2.28 6.24
CA ILE A 186 -1.00 1.07 7.06
C ILE A 186 0.01 0.03 6.56
N LEU A 187 0.02 -0.25 5.26
CA LEU A 187 0.94 -1.21 4.65
C LEU A 187 2.40 -0.76 4.78
N LEU A 188 2.71 0.49 4.43
CA LEU A 188 4.07 1.02 4.50
C LEU A 188 4.58 1.06 5.93
N ALA A 189 3.75 1.46 6.91
CA ALA A 189 4.11 1.45 8.32
C ALA A 189 4.45 0.04 8.82
N ALA A 190 3.67 -0.96 8.41
CA ALA A 190 3.92 -2.36 8.78
C ALA A 190 5.24 -2.88 8.20
N ILE A 191 5.57 -2.52 6.95
CA ILE A 191 6.85 -2.91 6.32
C ILE A 191 8.03 -2.19 7.01
N MET A 192 7.90 -0.89 7.27
CA MET A 192 8.98 -0.09 7.87
C MET A 192 9.31 -0.54 9.28
N LYS A 193 8.31 -0.93 10.09
CA LYS A 193 8.49 -1.49 11.43
C LYS A 193 9.47 -2.66 11.47
N GLU A 194 9.56 -3.43 10.40
CA GLU A 194 10.39 -4.64 10.35
C GLU A 194 11.83 -4.39 9.89
N VAL A 195 12.21 -3.15 9.55
CA VAL A 195 13.57 -2.80 9.13
C VAL A 195 14.30 -1.83 10.05
N ASP A 196 13.59 -1.27 11.04
CA ASP A 196 14.16 -0.40 12.10
C ASP A 196 14.97 -1.17 13.17
#